data_5c0c8e9b01023a20976d7edc6b75055b
#
_entry.id   5c0c8e9b01023a20976d7edc6b75055b
#
_cell.length_a   1.000
_cell.length_b   1.000
_cell.length_c   1.000
_cell.angle_alpha   90.00
_cell.angle_beta   90.00
_cell.angle_gamma   90.00
#
_symmetry.space_group_name_H-M   'P 1'
#
loop_
_entity.id
_entity.type
_entity.pdbx_description
1 polymer ?
#
loop_
_entity_poly.entity_id
_entity_poly.type
_entity_poly.pdbx_seq_one_letter_code
_entity_poly.pdbx_strand_id
1 'polypeptide(L)'
;KGNLRHFFPRGLFAQRTWMHILGGYAFHIGLFVLLIFGAPHIAFVERLTGLSWPALPRWGFIIAAQFAFAGLIVLWVRRFSDPVMRLISDRDDHAGTWLTFLVMLSGCLALQESHDSLRAIHMLLVNVWLIYFPFSRLMHALTFALSRGATGAVYGRKGMNP
;
A
#
# COMPACT_ATOMS: atom_id res chain seq x y z
N LYS A 1 19.06 -11.58 -6.99
CA LYS A 1 18.96 -10.94 -8.33
C LYS A 1 17.50 -10.83 -8.81
N GLY A 2 16.65 -11.88 -8.65
CA GLY A 2 15.25 -11.87 -9.09
C GLY A 2 14.41 -10.73 -8.49
N ASN A 3 14.54 -10.45 -7.18
CA ASN A 3 13.79 -9.38 -6.50
C ASN A 3 14.09 -7.99 -7.08
N LEU A 4 15.33 -7.72 -7.52
CA LEU A 4 15.72 -6.40 -8.04
C LEU A 4 15.33 -6.21 -9.52
N ARG A 5 15.28 -7.30 -10.31
CA ARG A 5 14.97 -7.21 -11.74
C ARG A 5 13.51 -6.86 -12.02
N HIS A 6 12.60 -7.20 -11.11
CA HIS A 6 11.15 -6.99 -11.30
C HIS A 6 10.62 -5.64 -10.77
N PHE A 7 11.49 -4.75 -10.29
CA PHE A 7 11.05 -3.41 -9.91
C PHE A 7 10.68 -2.52 -11.11
N PHE A 8 11.21 -2.82 -12.30
CA PHE A 8 10.91 -2.04 -13.50
C PHE A 8 10.37 -2.95 -14.61
N PRO A 9 9.30 -2.53 -15.31
CA PRO A 9 8.74 -3.28 -16.43
C PRO A 9 9.75 -3.31 -17.57
N ARG A 10 9.89 -4.47 -18.21
CA ARG A 10 10.77 -4.69 -19.35
C ARG A 10 10.01 -5.40 -20.47
N GLY A 11 10.41 -5.14 -21.72
CA GLY A 11 9.86 -5.81 -22.89
C GLY A 11 8.51 -5.28 -23.35
N LEU A 12 7.83 -6.06 -24.17
CA LEU A 12 6.57 -5.69 -24.87
C LEU A 12 5.41 -5.33 -23.95
N PHE A 13 5.41 -5.82 -22.71
CA PHE A 13 4.36 -5.54 -21.73
C PHE A 13 4.57 -4.22 -20.99
N ALA A 14 5.73 -3.58 -21.10
CA ALA A 14 6.04 -2.35 -20.37
C ALA A 14 5.03 -1.24 -20.67
N GLN A 15 4.65 -1.04 -21.93
CA GLN A 15 3.69 -0.02 -22.33
C GLN A 15 2.29 -0.26 -21.77
N ARG A 16 1.88 -1.51 -21.60
CA ARG A 16 0.55 -1.86 -21.06
C ARG A 16 0.49 -1.82 -19.54
N THR A 17 1.62 -2.01 -18.87
CA THR A 17 1.68 -2.13 -17.41
C THR A 17 2.18 -0.87 -16.69
N TRP A 18 2.71 0.12 -17.41
CA TRP A 18 3.32 1.31 -16.79
C TRP A 18 2.39 2.07 -15.85
N MET A 19 1.12 2.24 -16.21
CA MET A 19 0.14 2.91 -15.34
C MET A 19 -0.09 2.14 -14.04
N HIS A 20 -0.12 0.80 -14.11
CA HIS A 20 -0.26 -0.04 -12.93
C HIS A 20 0.95 0.10 -12.00
N ILE A 21 2.13 0.10 -12.58
CA ILE A 21 3.39 0.22 -11.84
C ILE A 21 3.51 1.60 -11.22
N LEU A 22 3.23 2.66 -11.99
CA LEU A 22 3.28 4.02 -11.49
C LEU A 22 2.25 4.25 -10.37
N GLY A 23 1.00 3.82 -10.59
CA GLY A 23 -0.05 3.88 -9.57
C GLY A 23 0.31 3.06 -8.32
N GLY A 24 0.89 1.87 -8.52
CA GLY A 24 1.37 1.01 -7.44
C GLY A 24 2.48 1.67 -6.61
N TYR A 25 3.48 2.25 -7.24
CA TYR A 25 4.54 2.97 -6.52
C TYR A 25 4.01 4.22 -5.82
N ALA A 26 3.20 5.03 -6.51
CA ALA A 26 2.61 6.22 -5.90
C ALA A 26 1.81 5.87 -4.63
N PHE A 27 0.97 4.84 -4.72
CA PHE A 27 0.18 4.35 -3.58
C PHE A 27 1.08 3.85 -2.45
N HIS A 28 1.98 2.88 -2.71
CA HIS A 28 2.74 2.25 -1.64
C HIS A 28 3.75 3.19 -0.99
N ILE A 29 4.46 4.00 -1.78
CA ILE A 29 5.39 4.98 -1.24
C ILE A 29 4.64 6.01 -0.39
N GLY A 30 3.53 6.57 -0.92
CA GLY A 30 2.71 7.50 -0.17
C GLY A 30 2.16 6.90 1.12
N LEU A 31 1.60 5.68 1.06
CA LEU A 31 1.08 4.96 2.24
C LEU A 31 2.16 4.73 3.30
N PHE A 32 3.34 4.23 2.91
CA PHE A 32 4.42 3.99 3.86
C PHE A 32 4.97 5.29 4.45
N VAL A 33 5.04 6.36 3.66
CA VAL A 33 5.42 7.67 4.16
C VAL A 33 4.43 8.17 5.21
N LEU A 34 3.12 8.05 4.97
CA LEU A 34 2.08 8.41 5.94
C LEU A 34 2.17 7.56 7.21
N LEU A 35 2.36 6.25 7.06
CA LEU A 35 2.42 5.33 8.19
C LEU A 35 3.66 5.56 9.06
N ILE A 36 4.81 5.73 8.45
CA ILE A 36 6.09 5.83 9.17
C ILE A 36 6.32 7.24 9.72
N PHE A 37 5.98 8.28 8.96
CA PHE A 37 6.33 9.66 9.29
C PHE A 37 5.14 10.50 9.78
N GLY A 38 3.97 9.90 9.97
CA GLY A 38 2.83 10.55 10.60
C GLY A 38 3.08 10.77 12.10
N ALA A 39 2.97 12.00 12.61
CA ALA A 39 3.25 12.32 14.01
C ALA A 39 2.51 11.44 15.03
N PRO A 40 1.21 11.12 14.86
CA PRO A 40 0.51 10.22 15.78
C PRO A 40 1.05 8.79 15.77
N HIS A 41 1.52 8.30 14.62
CA HIS A 41 2.10 6.96 14.51
C HIS A 41 3.46 6.88 15.21
N ILE A 42 4.29 7.93 15.07
CA ILE A 42 5.57 8.03 15.78
C ILE A 42 5.34 8.05 17.28
N ALA A 43 4.40 8.88 17.77
CA ALA A 43 4.06 8.93 19.19
C ALA A 43 3.54 7.58 19.73
N PHE A 44 2.82 6.82 18.90
CA PHE A 44 2.37 5.46 19.25
C PHE A 44 3.57 4.51 19.38
N VAL A 45 4.49 4.50 18.43
CA VAL A 45 5.70 3.65 18.48
C VAL A 45 6.59 4.03 19.66
N GLU A 46 6.79 5.32 19.90
CA GLU A 46 7.57 5.83 21.03
C GLU A 46 7.02 5.35 22.38
N ARG A 47 5.71 5.38 22.57
CA ARG A 47 5.07 4.87 23.79
C ARG A 47 5.28 3.37 24.00
N LEU A 48 5.38 2.59 22.93
CA LEU A 48 5.55 1.14 23.02
C LEU A 48 7.01 0.71 23.13
N THR A 49 7.91 1.40 22.47
CA THR A 49 9.29 0.94 22.26
C THR A 49 10.36 1.90 22.78
N GLY A 50 10.00 3.15 23.06
CA GLY A 50 10.93 4.22 23.35
C GLY A 50 11.65 4.81 22.13
N LEU A 51 11.38 4.30 20.91
CA LEU A 51 11.98 4.79 19.67
C LEU A 51 11.17 5.94 19.09
N SER A 52 11.85 7.01 18.71
CA SER A 52 11.24 8.19 18.10
C SER A 52 12.10 8.74 16.97
N TRP A 53 11.49 9.41 16.00
CA TRP A 53 12.14 10.06 14.87
C TRP A 53 11.34 11.30 14.43
N PRO A 54 11.95 12.19 13.62
CA PRO A 54 11.26 13.40 13.16
C PRO A 54 10.03 13.08 12.31
N ALA A 55 8.90 13.71 12.63
CA ALA A 55 7.68 13.64 11.83
C ALA A 55 7.79 14.51 10.57
N LEU A 56 7.01 14.14 9.54
CA LEU A 56 6.86 14.99 8.36
C LEU A 56 6.18 16.31 8.72
N PRO A 57 6.64 17.42 8.12
CA PRO A 57 5.90 18.66 8.17
C PRO A 57 4.53 18.50 7.49
N ARG A 58 3.56 19.34 7.89
CA ARG A 58 2.17 19.25 7.41
C ARG A 58 2.06 19.22 5.87
N TRP A 59 2.84 20.04 5.17
CA TRP A 59 2.85 20.05 3.71
C TRP A 59 3.35 18.73 3.11
N GLY A 60 4.39 18.13 3.70
CA GLY A 60 4.92 16.84 3.28
C GLY A 60 3.91 15.71 3.46
N PHE A 61 3.17 15.72 4.59
CA PHE A 61 2.09 14.79 4.84
C PHE A 61 0.96 14.93 3.79
N ILE A 62 0.55 16.15 3.45
CA ILE A 62 -0.48 16.41 2.42
C ILE A 62 -0.03 15.85 1.06
N ILE A 63 1.20 16.12 0.65
CA ILE A 63 1.75 15.61 -0.61
C ILE A 63 1.76 14.08 -0.62
N ALA A 64 2.25 13.45 0.44
CA ALA A 64 2.26 11.98 0.56
C ALA A 64 0.85 11.38 0.48
N ALA A 65 -0.13 12.02 1.15
CA ALA A 65 -1.53 11.62 1.08
C ALA A 65 -2.09 11.72 -0.34
N GLN A 66 -1.83 12.82 -1.06
CA GLN A 66 -2.28 12.99 -2.44
C GLN A 66 -1.72 11.89 -3.36
N PHE A 67 -0.42 11.58 -3.25
CA PHE A 67 0.19 10.48 -4.02
C PHE A 67 -0.42 9.12 -3.66
N ALA A 68 -0.64 8.85 -2.39
CA ALA A 68 -1.24 7.59 -1.95
C ALA A 68 -2.68 7.44 -2.46
N PHE A 69 -3.52 8.46 -2.32
CA PHE A 69 -4.89 8.42 -2.82
C PHE A 69 -4.96 8.36 -4.35
N ALA A 70 -4.18 9.18 -5.06
CA ALA A 70 -4.14 9.17 -6.52
C ALA A 70 -3.70 7.79 -7.04
N GLY A 71 -2.65 7.21 -6.45
CA GLY A 71 -2.18 5.87 -6.81
C GLY A 71 -3.24 4.80 -6.57
N LEU A 72 -3.90 4.82 -5.42
CA LEU A 72 -4.97 3.87 -5.08
C LEU A 72 -6.16 3.98 -6.02
N ILE A 73 -6.59 5.20 -6.35
CA ILE A 73 -7.68 5.47 -7.30
C ILE A 73 -7.31 4.95 -8.70
N VAL A 74 -6.09 5.22 -9.19
CA VAL A 74 -5.61 4.71 -10.49
C VAL A 74 -5.65 3.19 -10.51
N LEU A 75 -5.18 2.52 -9.47
CA LEU A 75 -5.21 1.06 -9.37
C LEU A 75 -6.65 0.53 -9.35
N TRP A 76 -7.53 1.19 -8.61
CA TRP A 76 -8.93 0.79 -8.50
C TRP A 76 -9.69 1.00 -9.82
N VAL A 77 -9.57 2.14 -10.48
CA VAL A 77 -10.17 2.43 -11.79
C VAL A 77 -9.71 1.41 -12.82
N ARG A 78 -8.44 1.04 -12.83
CA ARG A 78 -7.93 -0.01 -13.75
C ARG A 78 -8.58 -1.37 -13.54
N ARG A 79 -9.04 -1.72 -12.33
CA ARG A 79 -9.76 -2.98 -12.11
C ARG A 79 -11.07 -3.06 -12.89
N PHE A 80 -11.67 -1.91 -13.21
CA PHE A 80 -12.91 -1.86 -14.03
C PHE A 80 -12.65 -1.63 -15.51
N SER A 81 -11.64 -0.84 -15.85
CA SER A 81 -11.38 -0.42 -17.24
C SER A 81 -10.51 -1.39 -18.04
N ASP A 82 -9.55 -2.09 -17.39
CA ASP A 82 -8.69 -3.07 -18.07
C ASP A 82 -9.37 -4.46 -18.08
N PRO A 83 -9.62 -5.06 -19.26
CA PRO A 83 -10.29 -6.37 -19.36
C PRO A 83 -9.56 -7.48 -18.62
N VAL A 84 -8.22 -7.47 -18.62
CA VAL A 84 -7.40 -8.47 -17.92
C VAL A 84 -7.52 -8.30 -16.42
N MET A 85 -7.40 -7.07 -15.93
CA MET A 85 -7.55 -6.78 -14.50
C MET A 85 -8.95 -7.13 -14.00
N ARG A 86 -9.98 -6.86 -14.79
CA ARG A 86 -11.36 -7.23 -14.47
C ARG A 86 -11.58 -8.74 -14.35
N LEU A 87 -10.91 -9.51 -15.22
CA LEU A 87 -10.99 -10.98 -15.20
C LEU A 87 -10.36 -11.61 -13.96
N ILE A 88 -9.25 -11.04 -13.48
CA ILE A 88 -8.48 -11.59 -12.36
C ILE A 88 -8.84 -10.96 -11.00
N SER A 89 -9.66 -9.90 -10.99
CA SER A 89 -10.11 -9.23 -9.77
C SER A 89 -11.34 -9.96 -9.18
N ASP A 90 -11.34 -10.08 -7.86
CA ASP A 90 -12.44 -10.67 -7.10
C ASP A 90 -12.94 -9.71 -6.00
N ARG A 91 -13.86 -10.20 -5.16
CA ARG A 91 -14.47 -9.41 -4.08
C ARG A 91 -13.42 -8.96 -3.03
N ASP A 92 -12.42 -9.79 -2.78
CA ASP A 92 -11.36 -9.49 -1.82
C ASP A 92 -10.51 -8.29 -2.27
N ASP A 93 -10.21 -8.20 -3.57
CA ASP A 93 -9.49 -7.06 -4.15
C ASP A 93 -10.24 -5.74 -3.95
N HIS A 94 -11.56 -5.75 -4.13
CA HIS A 94 -12.39 -4.56 -3.92
C HIS A 94 -12.53 -4.22 -2.44
N ALA A 95 -12.77 -5.22 -1.59
CA ALA A 95 -12.89 -5.04 -0.14
C ALA A 95 -11.59 -4.49 0.46
N GLY A 96 -10.44 -5.06 0.09
CA GLY A 96 -9.13 -4.58 0.53
C GLY A 96 -8.85 -3.15 0.08
N THR A 97 -9.18 -2.81 -1.17
CA THR A 97 -9.02 -1.44 -1.70
C THR A 97 -9.88 -0.44 -0.93
N TRP A 98 -11.17 -0.74 -0.75
CA TRP A 98 -12.08 0.16 -0.03
C TRP A 98 -11.72 0.32 1.43
N LEU A 99 -11.40 -0.77 2.10
CA LEU A 99 -11.02 -0.70 3.52
C LEU A 99 -9.73 0.10 3.71
N THR A 100 -8.73 -0.09 2.84
CA THR A 100 -7.51 0.72 2.86
C THR A 100 -7.79 2.19 2.57
N PHE A 101 -8.67 2.50 1.61
CA PHE A 101 -9.10 3.86 1.34
C PHE A 101 -9.75 4.52 2.57
N LEU A 102 -10.65 3.82 3.25
CA LEU A 102 -11.33 4.32 4.44
C LEU A 102 -10.38 4.54 5.61
N VAL A 103 -9.42 3.64 5.81
CA VAL A 103 -8.36 3.80 6.83
C VAL A 103 -7.53 5.05 6.55
N MET A 104 -7.09 5.24 5.31
CA MET A 104 -6.31 6.42 4.94
C MET A 104 -7.13 7.71 5.09
N LEU A 105 -8.39 7.70 4.62
CA LEU A 105 -9.28 8.86 4.70
C LEU A 105 -9.55 9.26 6.16
N SER A 106 -9.91 8.28 6.99
CA SER A 106 -10.17 8.54 8.42
C SER A 106 -8.91 9.03 9.15
N GLY A 107 -7.72 8.53 8.79
CA GLY A 107 -6.46 9.02 9.32
C GLY A 107 -6.17 10.47 8.96
N CYS A 108 -6.40 10.85 7.70
CA CYS A 108 -6.26 12.24 7.26
C CYS A 108 -7.27 13.19 7.97
N LEU A 109 -8.49 12.73 8.19
CA LEU A 109 -9.50 13.50 8.93
C LEU A 109 -9.15 13.62 10.42
N ALA A 110 -8.65 12.55 11.03
CA ALA A 110 -8.24 12.53 12.43
C ALA A 110 -7.05 13.47 12.74
N LEU A 111 -6.21 13.78 11.74
CA LEU A 111 -5.13 14.75 11.89
C LEU A 111 -5.59 16.20 12.08
N GLN A 112 -6.82 16.53 11.75
CA GLN A 112 -7.34 17.87 11.97
C GLN A 112 -7.66 18.14 13.45
N GLU A 113 -7.48 17.13 14.32
CA GLU A 113 -7.60 17.18 15.79
C GLU A 113 -8.92 17.80 16.32
N SER A 114 -9.88 18.09 15.46
CA SER A 114 -11.09 18.80 15.81
C SER A 114 -12.05 18.01 16.69
N HIS A 115 -11.98 16.67 16.67
CA HIS A 115 -12.89 15.80 17.41
C HIS A 115 -12.26 14.45 17.76
N ASP A 116 -12.34 14.05 19.03
CA ASP A 116 -11.89 12.74 19.51
C ASP A 116 -12.60 11.56 18.81
N SER A 117 -13.83 11.78 18.34
CA SER A 117 -14.60 10.80 17.57
C SER A 117 -13.91 10.39 16.26
N LEU A 118 -13.27 11.32 15.54
CA LEU A 118 -12.54 11.01 14.30
C LEU A 118 -11.34 10.10 14.56
N ARG A 119 -10.64 10.36 15.66
CA ARG A 119 -9.53 9.48 16.10
C ARG A 119 -10.03 8.08 16.48
N ALA A 120 -11.13 7.99 17.22
CA ALA A 120 -11.75 6.72 17.58
C ALA A 120 -12.22 5.93 16.34
N ILE A 121 -12.82 6.58 15.35
CA ILE A 121 -13.23 5.97 14.07
C ILE A 121 -12.00 5.45 13.32
N HIS A 122 -10.93 6.24 13.24
CA HIS A 122 -9.70 5.80 12.60
C HIS A 122 -9.11 4.56 13.28
N MET A 123 -9.01 4.56 14.60
CA MET A 123 -8.51 3.41 15.37
C MET A 123 -9.38 2.17 15.15
N LEU A 124 -10.70 2.31 15.12
CA LEU A 124 -11.62 1.21 14.84
C LEU A 124 -11.40 0.63 13.43
N LEU A 125 -11.32 1.50 12.41
CA LEU A 125 -11.07 1.08 11.03
C LEU A 125 -9.72 0.40 10.87
N VAL A 126 -8.67 0.89 11.55
CA VAL A 126 -7.35 0.25 11.58
C VAL A 126 -7.44 -1.15 12.20
N ASN A 127 -8.15 -1.32 13.31
CA ASN A 127 -8.33 -2.64 13.93
C ASN A 127 -9.06 -3.61 12.98
N VAL A 128 -10.13 -3.17 12.33
CA VAL A 128 -10.83 -3.98 11.32
C VAL A 128 -9.89 -4.34 10.17
N TRP A 129 -9.09 -3.39 9.68
CA TRP A 129 -8.11 -3.61 8.61
C TRP A 129 -7.03 -4.61 9.03
N LEU A 130 -6.51 -4.52 10.25
CA LEU A 130 -5.50 -5.45 10.79
C LEU A 130 -6.04 -6.87 10.95
N ILE A 131 -7.30 -7.02 11.39
CA ILE A 131 -7.96 -8.33 11.50
C ILE A 131 -8.18 -8.92 10.10
N TYR A 132 -8.58 -8.12 9.13
CA TYR A 132 -8.82 -8.55 7.75
C TYR A 132 -7.52 -8.87 7.01
N PHE A 133 -6.42 -8.18 7.31
CA PHE A 133 -5.13 -8.22 6.62
C PHE A 133 -4.60 -9.65 6.39
N PRO A 134 -4.49 -10.55 7.40
CA PRO A 134 -3.91 -11.88 7.22
C PRO A 134 -4.76 -12.82 6.35
N PHE A 135 -6.05 -12.54 6.19
CA PHE A 135 -6.98 -13.36 5.42
C PHE A 135 -7.19 -12.85 3.99
N SER A 136 -6.56 -11.76 3.63
CA SER A 136 -6.76 -11.05 2.37
C SER A 136 -5.52 -11.04 1.50
N ARG A 137 -5.69 -10.62 0.24
CA ARG A 137 -4.56 -10.35 -0.67
C ARG A 137 -3.63 -9.22 -0.21
N LEU A 138 -4.04 -8.44 0.79
CA LEU A 138 -3.17 -7.44 1.42
C LEU A 138 -1.91 -8.05 2.04
N MET A 139 -1.94 -9.35 2.37
CA MET A 139 -0.77 -10.12 2.82
C MET A 139 0.43 -10.05 1.86
N HIS A 140 0.22 -9.68 0.59
CA HIS A 140 1.34 -9.49 -0.34
C HIS A 140 2.36 -8.46 0.18
N ALA A 141 1.95 -7.50 0.99
CA ALA A 141 2.85 -6.52 1.60
C ALA A 141 3.97 -7.18 2.44
N LEU A 142 3.70 -8.32 3.08
CA LEU A 142 4.67 -9.08 3.86
C LEU A 142 5.29 -10.25 3.07
N THR A 143 4.50 -10.87 2.20
CA THR A 143 4.90 -12.11 1.51
C THR A 143 5.61 -11.88 0.18
N PHE A 144 5.57 -10.65 -0.39
CA PHE A 144 6.12 -10.39 -1.73
C PHE A 144 7.60 -10.74 -1.86
N ALA A 145 8.41 -10.42 -0.85
CA ALA A 145 9.84 -10.67 -0.88
C ALA A 145 10.15 -12.18 -0.83
N LEU A 146 9.42 -12.92 0.01
CA LEU A 146 9.54 -14.37 0.14
C LEU A 146 9.06 -15.08 -1.13
N SER A 147 7.90 -14.69 -1.65
CA SER A 147 7.32 -15.23 -2.87
C SER A 147 8.24 -15.02 -4.08
N ARG A 148 8.73 -13.80 -4.28
CA ARG A 148 9.68 -13.50 -5.36
C ARG A 148 11.02 -14.21 -5.19
N GLY A 149 11.50 -14.33 -3.95
CA GLY A 149 12.71 -15.07 -3.62
C GLY A 149 12.58 -16.55 -3.96
N ALA A 150 11.47 -17.18 -3.58
CA ALA A 150 11.17 -18.57 -3.89
C ALA A 150 11.04 -18.81 -5.40
N THR A 151 10.29 -17.95 -6.10
CA THR A 151 10.15 -18.02 -7.57
C THR A 151 11.50 -17.89 -8.26
N GLY A 152 12.30 -16.91 -7.86
CA GLY A 152 13.64 -16.72 -8.41
C GLY A 152 14.59 -17.90 -8.16
N ALA A 153 14.47 -18.56 -7.02
CA ALA A 153 15.23 -19.77 -6.73
C ALA A 153 14.81 -20.96 -7.60
N VAL A 154 13.51 -21.16 -7.80
CA VAL A 154 12.97 -22.23 -8.67
C VAL A 154 13.40 -22.02 -10.12
N TYR A 155 13.24 -20.82 -10.68
CA TYR A 155 13.65 -20.53 -12.05
C TYR A 155 15.17 -20.57 -12.22
N GLY A 156 15.93 -20.11 -11.24
CA GLY A 156 17.40 -20.18 -11.27
C GLY A 156 17.93 -21.63 -11.29
N ARG A 157 17.30 -22.56 -10.54
CA ARG A 157 17.64 -23.99 -10.60
C ARG A 157 17.34 -24.61 -11.96
N LYS A 158 16.33 -24.12 -12.67
CA LYS A 158 15.95 -24.57 -14.01
C LYS A 158 16.75 -23.90 -15.13
N GLY A 159 17.75 -23.07 -14.80
CA GLY A 159 18.54 -22.32 -15.80
C GLY A 159 17.73 -21.23 -16.53
N MET A 160 16.51 -20.93 -16.08
CA MET A 160 15.68 -19.88 -16.68
C MET A 160 16.00 -18.54 -16.02
N ASN A 161 16.19 -17.49 -16.85
CA ASN A 161 16.26 -16.10 -16.37
C ASN A 161 14.83 -15.55 -16.30
N PRO A 162 14.28 -15.30 -15.09
CA PRO A 162 12.99 -14.68 -14.93
C PRO A 162 13.01 -13.19 -15.32
#